data_aaf857d41ef05c9ae9c5c9aaf6b9a3f3
#
_entry.id   aaf857d41ef05c9ae9c5c9aaf6b9a3f3
#
_cell.length_a   1.000
_cell.length_b   1.000
_cell.length_c   1.000
_cell.angle_alpha   90.00
_cell.angle_beta   90.00
_cell.angle_gamma   90.00
#
_symmetry.space_group_name_H-M   'P 1'
#
loop_
_entity.id
_entity.type
_entity.pdbx_description
1 polymer ?
#
loop_
_entity_poly.entity_id
_entity_poly.type
_entity_poly.pdbx_seq_one_letter_code
_entity_poly.pdbx_strand_id
1 'polypeptide(L)'
;MRQILFFTIAVFSLLLTSCSNDTSDYRYAGLEELVVHAHKEYYSYPGTSIKSSIKEYVITRKNGYQYHAGTIEGFDDIYKEGTEYRILVAVFDPNKLMPDFVDNHFKFIMILEEKPNKEYDNKN
;
A
#
# COMPACT_ATOMS: atom_id res chain seq x y z
N MET A 1 37.37 6.16 -11.73
CA MET A 1 36.42 5.04 -11.84
C MET A 1 36.43 4.12 -10.62
N ARG A 2 37.58 3.70 -10.13
CA ARG A 2 37.64 2.82 -8.94
C ARG A 2 37.04 3.46 -7.70
N GLN A 3 37.26 4.76 -7.48
CA GLN A 3 36.73 5.46 -6.31
C GLN A 3 35.21 5.51 -6.33
N ILE A 4 34.60 5.66 -7.49
CA ILE A 4 33.14 5.72 -7.64
C ILE A 4 32.50 4.37 -7.26
N LEU A 5 33.13 3.26 -7.68
CA LEU A 5 32.67 1.90 -7.35
C LEU A 5 32.71 1.63 -5.85
N PHE A 6 33.80 2.03 -5.17
CA PHE A 6 33.90 1.88 -3.73
C PHE A 6 32.82 2.69 -2.99
N PHE A 7 32.55 3.89 -3.46
CA PHE A 7 31.54 4.75 -2.87
C PHE A 7 30.14 4.15 -3.00
N THR A 8 29.84 3.59 -4.17
CA THR A 8 28.55 2.95 -4.43
C THR A 8 28.33 1.74 -3.52
N ILE A 9 29.36 0.92 -3.35
CA ILE A 9 29.31 -0.27 -2.48
C ILE A 9 29.08 0.14 -1.02
N ALA A 10 29.77 1.19 -0.57
CA ALA A 10 29.62 1.68 0.80
C ALA A 10 28.19 2.16 1.08
N VAL A 11 27.59 2.91 0.15
CA VAL A 11 26.21 3.39 0.27
C VAL A 11 25.23 2.21 0.33
N PHE A 12 25.44 1.23 -0.53
CA PHE A 12 24.59 0.03 -0.57
C PHE A 12 24.69 -0.75 0.75
N SER A 13 25.89 -0.88 1.31
CA SER A 13 26.09 -1.56 2.58
C SER A 13 25.38 -0.85 3.74
N LEU A 14 25.38 0.47 3.74
CA LEU A 14 24.66 1.25 4.75
C LEU A 14 23.16 1.04 4.66
N LEU A 15 22.58 0.96 3.46
CA LEU A 15 21.17 0.70 3.28
C LEU A 15 20.79 -0.67 3.80
N LEU A 16 21.61 -1.70 3.55
CA LEU A 16 21.38 -3.05 4.06
C LEU A 16 21.45 -3.09 5.59
N THR A 17 22.39 -2.37 6.17
CA THR A 17 22.53 -2.29 7.62
C THR A 17 21.30 -1.63 8.27
N SER A 18 20.77 -0.58 7.65
CA SER A 18 19.55 0.07 8.12
C SER A 18 18.37 -0.89 8.14
N CYS A 19 18.24 -1.72 7.10
CA CYS A 19 17.15 -2.69 7.02
C CYS A 19 17.28 -3.79 8.07
N SER A 20 18.51 -4.20 8.41
CA SER A 20 18.73 -5.28 9.37
C SER A 20 18.44 -4.90 10.82
N ASN A 21 18.42 -3.60 11.14
CA ASN A 21 18.16 -3.11 12.48
C ASN A 21 16.69 -2.76 12.72
N ASP A 22 15.84 -3.05 11.75
CA ASP A 22 14.41 -2.76 11.85
C ASP A 22 13.75 -3.68 12.87
N THR A 23 13.22 -3.09 13.95
CA THR A 23 12.48 -3.78 15.00
C THR A 23 10.98 -3.59 14.87
N SER A 24 10.51 -3.19 13.67
CA SER A 24 9.09 -2.93 13.44
C SER A 24 8.25 -4.18 13.64
N ASP A 25 6.96 -3.97 13.92
CA ASP A 25 5.98 -5.03 14.09
C ASP A 25 5.60 -5.69 12.76
N TYR A 26 6.14 -5.23 11.64
CA TYR A 26 5.89 -5.76 10.31
C TYR A 26 7.17 -6.28 9.68
N ARG A 27 7.02 -7.31 8.87
CA ARG A 27 8.13 -7.93 8.14
C ARG A 27 7.89 -7.81 6.64
N TYR A 28 8.91 -7.38 5.90
CA TYR A 28 8.83 -7.28 4.45
C TYR A 28 8.52 -8.63 3.81
N ALA A 29 7.48 -8.67 2.98
CA ALA A 29 7.01 -9.88 2.31
C ALA A 29 7.24 -9.87 0.80
N GLY A 30 7.55 -8.73 0.19
CA GLY A 30 7.81 -8.62 -1.24
C GLY A 30 7.05 -7.49 -1.89
N LEU A 31 7.10 -7.45 -3.22
CA LEU A 31 6.41 -6.45 -4.04
C LEU A 31 5.11 -7.04 -4.58
N GLU A 32 4.10 -6.19 -4.73
CA GLU A 32 2.83 -6.61 -5.28
C GLU A 32 2.19 -5.47 -6.06
N GLU A 33 1.45 -5.80 -7.12
CA GLU A 33 0.61 -4.84 -7.82
C GLU A 33 -0.77 -4.82 -7.17
N LEU A 34 -1.29 -3.62 -6.92
CA LEU A 34 -2.64 -3.40 -6.43
C LEU A 34 -3.43 -2.57 -7.42
N VAL A 35 -4.72 -2.88 -7.56
CA VAL A 35 -5.67 -1.99 -8.22
C VAL A 35 -6.41 -1.24 -7.13
N VAL A 36 -6.26 0.08 -7.11
CA VAL A 36 -6.97 0.95 -6.16
C VAL A 36 -8.16 1.53 -6.90
N HIS A 37 -9.36 1.22 -6.41
CA HIS A 37 -10.60 1.62 -7.08
C HIS A 37 -10.80 3.13 -7.05
N ALA A 38 -11.64 3.62 -7.98
CA ALA A 38 -11.81 5.05 -8.20
C ALA A 38 -12.44 5.80 -7.02
N HIS A 39 -13.08 5.10 -6.12
CA HIS A 39 -13.70 5.74 -4.96
C HIS A 39 -13.49 4.91 -3.69
N LYS A 40 -13.35 5.62 -2.58
CA LYS A 40 -13.27 5.01 -1.26
C LYS A 40 -14.67 4.68 -0.75
N GLU A 41 -14.77 3.71 0.13
CA GLU A 41 -16.03 3.28 0.74
C GLU A 41 -15.90 3.18 2.25
N TYR A 42 -17.03 3.31 2.94
CA TYR A 42 -17.07 2.98 4.36
C TYR A 42 -17.06 1.47 4.53
N TYR A 43 -16.20 0.99 5.40
CA TYR A 43 -16.14 -0.42 5.73
C TYR A 43 -17.25 -0.76 6.72
N SER A 44 -18.00 -1.82 6.44
CA SER A 44 -19.03 -2.36 7.34
C SER A 44 -18.45 -3.52 8.12
N TYR A 45 -18.51 -3.44 9.46
CA TYR A 45 -18.04 -4.54 10.30
C TYR A 45 -18.98 -5.73 10.15
N PRO A 46 -18.46 -6.95 9.91
CA PRO A 46 -19.30 -8.13 9.68
C PRO A 46 -20.29 -8.40 10.80
N GLY A 47 -21.54 -8.70 10.44
CA GLY A 47 -22.59 -9.00 11.40
C GLY A 47 -23.17 -7.82 12.15
N THR A 48 -22.80 -6.60 11.78
CA THR A 48 -23.30 -5.37 12.42
C THR A 48 -23.73 -4.35 11.39
N SER A 49 -24.47 -3.33 11.84
CA SER A 49 -24.78 -2.17 11.02
C SER A 49 -23.75 -1.05 11.21
N ILE A 50 -22.69 -1.31 11.98
CA ILE A 50 -21.65 -0.34 12.29
C ILE A 50 -20.71 -0.20 11.10
N LYS A 51 -20.41 1.05 10.72
CA LYS A 51 -19.47 1.37 9.65
C LYS A 51 -18.25 2.07 10.21
N SER A 52 -17.13 2.00 9.47
CA SER A 52 -15.93 2.75 9.84
C SER A 52 -16.22 4.25 9.85
N SER A 53 -15.50 5.00 10.68
CA SER A 53 -15.68 6.45 10.81
C SER A 53 -15.15 7.23 9.60
N ILE A 54 -14.25 6.61 8.84
CA ILE A 54 -13.66 7.19 7.64
C ILE A 54 -13.83 6.23 6.48
N LYS A 55 -13.82 6.77 5.26
CA LYS A 55 -13.82 5.95 4.06
C LYS A 55 -12.45 5.33 3.87
N GLU A 56 -12.43 4.10 3.39
CA GLU A 56 -11.23 3.33 3.15
C GLU A 56 -11.06 3.04 1.67
N TYR A 57 -9.81 2.81 1.25
CA TYR A 57 -9.53 2.37 -0.10
C TYR A 57 -10.17 1.01 -0.35
N VAL A 58 -10.77 0.85 -1.53
CA VAL A 58 -11.17 -0.47 -2.03
C VAL A 58 -10.05 -0.91 -2.95
N ILE A 59 -9.38 -2.00 -2.61
CA ILE A 59 -8.26 -2.51 -3.40
C ILE A 59 -8.51 -3.94 -3.86
N THR A 60 -7.97 -4.25 -5.05
CA THR A 60 -7.97 -5.62 -5.57
C THR A 60 -6.52 -6.07 -5.66
N ARG A 61 -6.22 -7.17 -5.01
CA ARG A 61 -4.87 -7.75 -5.00
C ARG A 61 -4.65 -8.64 -6.24
N LYS A 62 -3.40 -9.01 -6.47
CA LYS A 62 -2.98 -9.82 -7.61
C LYS A 62 -3.78 -11.13 -7.73
N ASN A 63 -4.16 -11.73 -6.62
CA ASN A 63 -4.95 -12.97 -6.59
C ASN A 63 -6.44 -12.75 -6.85
N GLY A 64 -6.87 -11.51 -7.13
CA GLY A 64 -8.27 -11.16 -7.33
C GLY A 64 -9.03 -10.86 -6.05
N TYR A 65 -8.41 -11.03 -4.91
CA TYR A 65 -9.06 -10.75 -3.62
C TYR A 65 -9.23 -9.24 -3.43
N GLN A 66 -10.47 -8.84 -3.10
CA GLN A 66 -10.82 -7.44 -2.87
C GLN A 66 -11.03 -7.19 -1.38
N TYR A 67 -10.47 -6.11 -0.87
CA TYR A 67 -10.70 -5.72 0.52
C TYR A 67 -10.45 -4.22 0.73
N HIS A 68 -10.74 -3.75 1.93
CA HIS A 68 -10.59 -2.36 2.30
C HIS A 68 -9.28 -2.12 3.03
N ALA A 69 -8.60 -1.02 2.70
CA ALA A 69 -7.38 -0.59 3.38
C ALA A 69 -7.56 0.85 3.84
N GLY A 70 -7.29 1.11 5.11
CA GLY A 70 -7.43 2.46 5.68
C GLY A 70 -6.41 3.43 5.13
N THR A 71 -5.20 2.95 4.88
CA THR A 71 -4.11 3.78 4.37
C THR A 71 -3.16 2.96 3.51
N ILE A 72 -2.51 3.63 2.57
CA ILE A 72 -1.40 3.09 1.80
C ILE A 72 -0.26 4.10 1.97
N GLU A 73 0.78 3.72 2.72
CA GLU A 73 1.87 4.62 3.06
C GLU A 73 2.50 5.23 1.81
N GLY A 74 2.58 6.56 1.76
CA GLY A 74 3.15 7.29 0.64
C GLY A 74 2.20 7.51 -0.53
N PHE A 75 0.98 6.97 -0.49
CA PHE A 75 0.00 7.11 -1.56
C PHE A 75 -1.16 8.04 -1.21
N ASP A 76 -1.42 8.27 0.07
CA ASP A 76 -2.59 9.03 0.51
C ASP A 76 -2.64 10.46 -0.07
N ASP A 77 -1.49 11.08 -0.27
CA ASP A 77 -1.39 12.43 -0.85
C ASP A 77 -1.47 12.43 -2.38
N ILE A 78 -1.29 11.27 -3.00
CA ILE A 78 -1.32 11.13 -4.46
C ILE A 78 -2.74 10.81 -4.95
N TYR A 79 -3.47 10.02 -4.17
CA TYR A 79 -4.78 9.52 -4.54
C TYR A 79 -5.77 10.64 -4.81
N LYS A 80 -6.50 10.51 -5.93
CA LYS A 80 -7.59 11.43 -6.30
C LYS A 80 -8.87 10.64 -6.44
N GLU A 81 -9.90 11.04 -5.72
CA GLU A 81 -11.22 10.45 -5.82
C GLU A 81 -11.71 10.55 -7.26
N GLY A 82 -12.22 9.47 -7.81
CA GLY A 82 -12.66 9.41 -9.20
C GLY A 82 -11.63 8.86 -10.18
N THR A 83 -10.43 8.53 -9.71
CA THR A 83 -9.38 7.94 -10.54
C THR A 83 -9.05 6.55 -10.02
N GLU A 84 -9.07 5.55 -10.92
CA GLU A 84 -8.60 4.21 -10.60
C GLU A 84 -7.09 4.15 -10.86
N TYR A 85 -6.37 3.54 -9.94
CA TYR A 85 -4.91 3.41 -10.04
C TYR A 85 -4.50 1.95 -10.02
N ARG A 86 -3.49 1.62 -10.82
CA ARG A 86 -2.74 0.39 -10.66
C ARG A 86 -1.35 0.79 -10.17
N ILE A 87 -0.98 0.33 -9.00
CA ILE A 87 0.25 0.76 -8.32
C ILE A 87 1.09 -0.44 -7.92
N LEU A 88 2.40 -0.19 -7.78
CA LEU A 88 3.32 -1.15 -7.20
C LEU A 88 3.57 -0.76 -5.76
N VAL A 89 3.44 -1.72 -4.86
CA VAL A 89 3.67 -1.50 -3.43
C VAL A 89 4.63 -2.56 -2.87
N ALA A 90 5.30 -2.20 -1.79
CA ALA A 90 5.99 -3.15 -0.94
C ALA A 90 4.97 -3.64 0.10
N VAL A 91 4.89 -4.95 0.28
CA VAL A 91 3.96 -5.58 1.21
C VAL A 91 4.72 -5.98 2.46
N PHE A 92 4.15 -5.65 3.61
CA PHE A 92 4.70 -6.02 4.91
C PHE A 92 3.68 -6.85 5.66
N ASP A 93 4.08 -8.04 6.10
CA ASP A 93 3.24 -8.91 6.90
C ASP A 93 3.34 -8.55 8.37
N PRO A 94 2.23 -8.66 9.14
CA PRO A 94 2.31 -8.47 10.58
C PRO A 94 3.25 -9.48 11.22
N ASN A 95 3.97 -9.04 12.26
CA ASN A 95 4.80 -9.93 13.03
C ASN A 95 3.92 -10.96 13.76
N LYS A 96 4.45 -12.16 13.99
CA LYS A 96 3.73 -13.25 14.69
C LYS A 96 3.21 -12.85 16.07
N LEU A 97 3.80 -11.83 16.70
CA LEU A 97 3.38 -11.35 18.02
C LEU A 97 2.18 -10.41 17.95
N MET A 98 1.77 -9.99 16.75
CA MET A 98 0.61 -9.11 16.57
C MET A 98 -0.68 -9.93 16.57
N PRO A 99 -1.82 -9.31 16.97
CA PRO A 99 -3.10 -9.99 16.88
C PRO A 99 -3.46 -10.43 15.46
N ASP A 100 -4.19 -11.53 15.33
CA ASP A 100 -4.54 -12.12 14.02
C ASP A 100 -5.38 -11.20 13.12
N PHE A 101 -6.06 -10.20 13.69
CA PHE A 101 -6.88 -9.28 12.92
C PHE A 101 -6.12 -8.11 12.29
N VAL A 102 -4.79 -8.04 12.48
CA VAL A 102 -3.97 -6.99 11.88
C VAL A 102 -3.64 -7.36 10.44
N ASP A 103 -4.01 -6.47 9.51
CA ASP A 103 -3.81 -6.69 8.08
C ASP A 103 -2.39 -6.34 7.62
N ASN A 104 -2.09 -6.71 6.38
CA ASN A 104 -0.85 -6.32 5.73
C ASN A 104 -0.72 -4.79 5.67
N HIS A 105 0.51 -4.31 5.78
CA HIS A 105 0.83 -2.91 5.56
C HIS A 105 1.38 -2.75 4.14
N PHE A 106 0.92 -1.73 3.41
CA PHE A 106 1.38 -1.44 2.05
C PHE A 106 2.14 -0.13 2.02
N LYS A 107 3.28 -0.14 1.35
CA LYS A 107 4.07 1.06 1.12
C LYS A 107 4.16 1.31 -0.37
N PHE A 108 3.67 2.47 -0.82
CA PHE A 108 3.65 2.86 -2.23
C PHE A 108 5.06 3.01 -2.78
N ILE A 109 5.28 2.49 -3.99
CA ILE A 109 6.54 2.61 -4.73
C ILE A 109 6.34 3.46 -5.97
N MET A 110 5.40 3.07 -6.87
CA MET A 110 5.19 3.79 -8.11
C MET A 110 3.81 3.53 -8.68
N ILE A 111 3.32 4.47 -9.49
CA ILE A 111 2.10 4.31 -10.27
C ILE A 111 2.44 3.56 -11.55
N LEU A 112 1.69 2.50 -11.84
CA LEU A 112 1.82 1.73 -13.07
C LEU A 112 0.82 2.21 -14.11
N GLU A 113 -0.38 2.63 -13.68
CA GLU A 113 -1.43 3.11 -14.58
C GLU A 113 -2.42 3.98 -13.82
N GLU A 114 -2.92 5.03 -14.47
CA GLU A 114 -3.99 5.87 -13.95
C GLU A 114 -5.14 5.88 -14.96
N LYS A 115 -6.37 5.69 -14.49
CA LYS A 115 -7.57 5.73 -15.31
C LYS A 115 -8.61 6.62 -14.66
N PRO A 116 -8.77 7.89 -15.11
CA PRO A 116 -9.86 8.71 -14.61
C PRO A 116 -11.20 8.06 -14.93
N ASN A 117 -12.08 8.01 -13.93
CA ASN A 117 -13.42 7.47 -14.12
C ASN A 117 -14.36 8.60 -14.52
N LYS A 118 -14.64 8.71 -15.82
CA LYS A 118 -15.47 9.78 -16.38
C LYS A 118 -16.91 9.75 -15.85
N GLU A 119 -17.43 8.55 -15.57
CA GLU A 119 -18.78 8.42 -15.01
C GLU A 119 -18.85 9.03 -13.60
N TYR A 120 -17.82 8.81 -12.81
CA TYR A 120 -17.74 9.38 -11.47
C TYR A 120 -17.71 10.92 -11.55
N ASP A 121 -16.90 11.48 -12.43
CA ASP A 121 -16.77 12.93 -12.61
C ASP A 121 -18.08 13.56 -13.04
N ASN A 122 -18.84 12.89 -13.89
CA ASN A 122 -20.12 13.39 -14.41
C ASN A 122 -21.23 13.40 -13.35
N LYS A 123 -21.09 12.62 -12.29
CA LYS A 123 -22.06 12.56 -11.19
C LYS A 123 -21.85 13.64 -10.14
N ASN A 124 -20.71 14.27 -10.17
CA ASN A 124 -20.35 15.34 -9.28
C ASN A 124 -20.46 16.70 -9.96
#